data_31e2891efef8002619ef3970f606e4a7
#
_entry.id   31e2891efef8002619ef3970f606e4a7
#
_cell.length_a   1.000
_cell.length_b   1.000
_cell.length_c   1.000
_cell.angle_alpha   90.00
_cell.angle_beta   90.00
_cell.angle_gamma   90.00
#
_symmetry.space_group_name_H-M   'P 1'
#
loop_
_entity.id
_entity.type
_entity.pdbx_description
1 polymer ?
#
loop_
_entity_poly.entity_id
_entity_poly.type
_entity_poly.pdbx_seq_one_letter_code
_entity_poly.pdbx_strand_id
1 'polypeptide(L)'
;MKALLAEATWTPKKQNLNKNLGVVGSLAWKDPQFKIVDKSFPVLRHDEVLVRVKYCGVCGSDIHVYETDKQGYILFSGPTKLPVVLGHELSGEIVEVGNEVKGFCQGDIITTESILWCGHCTACRTGMPNQCENVGLLGLTVDGGFAEYITLKAKYCWKLNHLQERYSFEEVCKIGTLIEPIGCAYNGIFISGNGFLPGAFAIVYGVGAIGLGAVMLLKAAGAAIVIAVDSIE
;
A
#
# COMPACT_ATOMS: atom_id res chain seq x y z
N MET A 1 -20.88 -6.71 -1.24
CA MET A 1 -20.04 -5.61 -1.74
C MET A 1 -19.21 -6.07 -2.92
N LYS A 2 -18.93 -5.18 -3.88
CA LYS A 2 -18.03 -5.48 -5.00
C LYS A 2 -16.57 -5.39 -4.59
N ALA A 3 -15.74 -6.31 -5.13
CA ALA A 3 -14.29 -6.28 -4.93
C ALA A 3 -13.58 -6.88 -6.17
N LEU A 4 -12.36 -6.39 -6.47
CA LEU A 4 -11.49 -6.95 -7.48
C LEU A 4 -10.60 -8.03 -6.85
N LEU A 5 -10.91 -9.28 -7.14
CA LEU A 5 -10.18 -10.45 -6.65
C LEU A 5 -9.12 -10.89 -7.66
N ALA A 6 -7.89 -11.04 -7.22
CA ALA A 6 -6.82 -11.70 -7.94
C ALA A 6 -6.73 -13.16 -7.49
N GLU A 7 -6.71 -14.07 -8.44
CA GLU A 7 -6.53 -15.52 -8.26
C GLU A 7 -5.39 -16.00 -9.15
N ALA A 8 -4.73 -17.08 -8.76
CA ALA A 8 -3.76 -17.76 -9.62
C ALA A 8 -3.61 -19.22 -9.22
N THR A 9 -3.05 -20.03 -10.11
CA THR A 9 -2.78 -21.45 -9.87
C THR A 9 -1.51 -21.61 -9.05
N TRP A 10 -1.60 -22.36 -7.94
CA TRP A 10 -0.44 -22.71 -7.12
C TRP A 10 0.43 -23.73 -7.85
N THR A 11 1.60 -23.30 -8.30
CA THR A 11 2.56 -24.14 -9.04
C THR A 11 3.99 -23.80 -8.58
N PRO A 12 4.40 -24.27 -7.38
CA PRO A 12 5.66 -23.85 -6.78
C PRO A 12 6.88 -24.37 -7.56
N LYS A 13 7.85 -23.50 -7.86
CA LYS A 13 9.15 -23.84 -8.45
C LYS A 13 10.06 -24.63 -7.51
N LYS A 14 9.76 -24.62 -6.19
CA LYS A 14 10.51 -25.34 -5.13
C LYS A 14 9.54 -26.14 -4.26
N GLN A 15 9.90 -27.36 -3.90
CA GLN A 15 9.04 -28.29 -3.14
C GLN A 15 8.68 -27.82 -1.71
N ASN A 16 9.47 -26.97 -1.09
CA ASN A 16 9.29 -26.55 0.31
C ASN A 16 8.50 -25.26 0.50
N LEU A 17 7.84 -24.73 -0.55
CA LEU A 17 7.01 -23.54 -0.44
C LEU A 17 5.64 -23.88 0.14
N ASN A 18 5.17 -23.08 1.10
CA ASN A 18 3.86 -23.24 1.73
C ASN A 18 2.90 -22.14 1.25
N LYS A 19 1.84 -22.53 0.52
CA LYS A 19 0.84 -21.59 -0.02
C LYS A 19 0.08 -20.76 1.04
N ASN A 20 0.05 -21.20 2.29
CA ASN A 20 -0.61 -20.50 3.39
C ASN A 20 0.25 -19.38 3.97
N LEU A 21 1.51 -19.34 3.63
CA LEU A 21 2.43 -18.24 3.96
C LEU A 21 2.59 -17.32 2.75
N GLY A 22 2.95 -16.06 3.00
CA GLY A 22 3.32 -15.14 1.94
C GLY A 22 4.62 -15.60 1.29
N VAL A 23 4.54 -16.11 0.06
CA VAL A 23 5.71 -16.55 -0.72
C VAL A 23 5.96 -15.60 -1.87
N VAL A 24 7.21 -15.54 -2.32
CA VAL A 24 7.57 -14.75 -3.51
C VAL A 24 6.71 -15.20 -4.69
N GLY A 25 5.90 -14.28 -5.21
CA GLY A 25 4.84 -14.58 -6.17
C GLY A 25 5.35 -15.26 -7.43
N SER A 26 6.43 -14.73 -8.00
CA SER A 26 7.11 -15.26 -9.20
C SER A 26 7.71 -16.68 -9.05
N LEU A 27 7.75 -17.20 -7.83
CA LEU A 27 8.24 -18.57 -7.55
C LEU A 27 7.11 -19.60 -7.38
N ALA A 28 5.84 -19.17 -7.33
CA ALA A 28 4.78 -20.09 -6.92
C ALA A 28 3.43 -19.91 -7.62
N TRP A 29 3.11 -18.71 -8.14
CA TRP A 29 1.80 -18.42 -8.68
C TRP A 29 1.83 -18.28 -10.20
N LYS A 30 0.91 -18.97 -10.87
CA LYS A 30 0.81 -19.07 -12.33
C LYS A 30 -0.59 -18.71 -12.83
N ASP A 31 -0.63 -18.24 -14.08
CA ASP A 31 -1.86 -18.03 -14.83
C ASP A 31 -2.87 -17.15 -14.05
N PRO A 32 -2.51 -15.89 -13.70
CA PRO A 32 -3.32 -15.03 -12.90
C PRO A 32 -4.63 -14.66 -13.58
N GLN A 33 -5.70 -14.54 -12.81
CA GLN A 33 -6.99 -14.06 -13.27
C GLN A 33 -7.53 -13.02 -12.32
N PHE A 34 -8.12 -11.96 -12.88
CA PHE A 34 -8.73 -10.88 -12.13
C PHE A 34 -10.23 -10.87 -12.38
N LYS A 35 -11.01 -10.83 -11.31
CA LYS A 35 -12.47 -10.91 -11.38
C LYS A 35 -13.10 -9.90 -10.43
N ILE A 36 -14.12 -9.19 -10.91
CA ILE A 36 -15.01 -8.46 -10.01
C ILE A 36 -15.98 -9.48 -9.40
N VAL A 37 -15.94 -9.59 -8.09
CA VAL A 37 -16.75 -10.55 -7.33
C VAL A 37 -17.65 -9.86 -6.31
N ASP A 38 -18.73 -10.53 -5.96
CA ASP A 38 -19.55 -10.17 -4.80
C ASP A 38 -18.99 -10.86 -3.55
N LYS A 39 -18.38 -10.08 -2.66
CA LYS A 39 -17.92 -10.56 -1.35
C LYS A 39 -18.94 -10.23 -0.27
N SER A 40 -18.95 -11.03 0.80
CA SER A 40 -19.63 -10.69 2.05
C SER A 40 -19.10 -9.36 2.59
N PHE A 41 -19.96 -8.64 3.30
CA PHE A 41 -19.54 -7.42 3.99
C PHE A 41 -18.50 -7.77 5.07
N PRO A 42 -17.41 -6.99 5.23
CA PRO A 42 -16.39 -7.30 6.22
C PRO A 42 -16.95 -7.17 7.64
N VAL A 43 -16.54 -8.07 8.51
CA VAL A 43 -16.95 -8.06 9.92
C VAL A 43 -15.96 -7.20 10.72
N LEU A 44 -16.47 -6.14 11.33
CA LEU A 44 -15.69 -5.22 12.16
C LEU A 44 -15.29 -5.88 13.48
N ARG A 45 -14.00 -5.80 13.82
CA ARG A 45 -13.46 -6.23 15.12
C ARG A 45 -13.29 -5.04 16.06
N HIS A 46 -13.07 -5.35 17.34
CA HIS A 46 -12.98 -4.36 18.42
C HIS A 46 -11.87 -3.31 18.24
N ASP A 47 -10.75 -3.67 17.60
CA ASP A 47 -9.57 -2.82 17.34
C ASP A 47 -9.50 -2.24 15.90
N GLU A 48 -10.58 -2.41 15.12
CA GLU A 48 -10.65 -2.05 13.71
C GLU A 48 -11.60 -0.88 13.44
N VAL A 49 -11.41 -0.25 12.30
CA VAL A 49 -12.35 0.67 11.69
C VAL A 49 -12.87 0.08 10.38
N LEU A 50 -14.16 0.27 10.11
CA LEU A 50 -14.76 -0.07 8.82
C LEU A 50 -14.70 1.17 7.93
N VAL A 51 -14.04 1.04 6.80
CA VAL A 51 -13.80 2.12 5.85
C VAL A 51 -14.58 1.87 4.57
N ARG A 52 -15.37 2.85 4.14
CA ARG A 52 -15.88 2.94 2.79
C ARG A 52 -14.77 3.52 1.92
N VAL A 53 -14.19 2.69 1.05
CA VAL A 53 -13.12 3.13 0.15
C VAL A 53 -13.69 4.12 -0.86
N LYS A 54 -13.05 5.27 -0.98
CA LYS A 54 -13.42 6.30 -1.96
C LYS A 54 -12.51 6.26 -3.18
N TYR A 55 -11.23 6.10 -2.94
CA TYR A 55 -10.20 5.97 -3.98
C TYR A 55 -9.14 4.97 -3.55
N CYS A 56 -8.59 4.27 -4.53
CA CYS A 56 -7.43 3.42 -4.36
C CYS A 56 -6.56 3.53 -5.61
N GLY A 57 -5.31 3.92 -5.44
CA GLY A 57 -4.33 3.98 -6.53
C GLY A 57 -3.97 2.59 -7.04
N VAL A 58 -3.48 2.55 -8.27
CA VAL A 58 -2.94 1.33 -8.90
C VAL A 58 -1.43 1.40 -8.87
N CYS A 59 -0.80 0.54 -8.10
CA CYS A 59 0.65 0.42 -8.01
C CYS A 59 1.21 -0.47 -9.13
N GLY A 60 2.48 -0.28 -9.49
CA GLY A 60 3.19 -1.20 -10.36
C GLY A 60 3.23 -2.64 -9.83
N SER A 61 3.16 -2.82 -8.51
CA SER A 61 3.07 -4.15 -7.90
C SER A 61 1.77 -4.88 -8.23
N ASP A 62 0.64 -4.16 -8.34
CA ASP A 62 -0.64 -4.75 -8.77
C ASP A 62 -0.55 -5.23 -10.22
N ILE A 63 0.12 -4.45 -11.09
CA ILE A 63 0.38 -4.81 -12.49
C ILE A 63 1.26 -6.06 -12.57
N HIS A 64 2.29 -6.16 -11.74
CA HIS A 64 3.19 -7.33 -11.71
C HIS A 64 2.53 -8.60 -11.15
N VAL A 65 1.42 -8.50 -10.42
CA VAL A 65 0.57 -9.67 -10.10
C VAL A 65 -0.24 -10.12 -11.31
N TYR A 66 -0.56 -9.22 -12.24
CA TYR A 66 -1.27 -9.52 -13.49
C TYR A 66 -0.34 -10.02 -14.60
N GLU A 67 0.80 -9.35 -14.79
CA GLU A 67 1.79 -9.68 -15.81
C GLU A 67 2.50 -11.00 -15.52
N THR A 68 2.86 -11.74 -16.56
CA THR A 68 3.52 -13.05 -16.43
C THR A 68 4.79 -13.12 -17.26
N ASP A 69 5.70 -14.01 -16.83
CA ASP A 69 6.83 -14.45 -17.63
C ASP A 69 6.36 -15.40 -18.76
N LYS A 70 7.30 -15.80 -19.64
CA LYS A 70 7.03 -16.72 -20.75
C LYS A 70 6.51 -18.11 -20.30
N GLN A 71 6.64 -18.45 -19.02
CA GLN A 71 6.17 -19.70 -18.44
C GLN A 71 4.82 -19.54 -17.72
N GLY A 72 4.26 -18.34 -17.71
CA GLY A 72 2.98 -18.00 -17.08
C GLY A 72 3.08 -17.65 -15.58
N TYR A 73 4.27 -17.55 -14.98
CA TYR A 73 4.42 -17.10 -13.61
C TYR A 73 4.27 -15.58 -13.50
N ILE A 74 3.57 -15.10 -12.45
CA ILE A 74 3.43 -13.67 -12.19
C ILE A 74 4.81 -13.01 -12.01
N LEU A 75 4.93 -11.75 -12.38
CA LEU A 75 6.23 -11.03 -12.28
C LEU A 75 6.50 -10.48 -10.89
N PHE A 76 5.49 -10.39 -10.02
CA PHE A 76 5.68 -9.84 -8.69
C PHE A 76 6.64 -10.68 -7.85
N SER A 77 7.73 -10.05 -7.43
CA SER A 77 8.84 -10.69 -6.70
C SER A 77 8.74 -10.58 -5.19
N GLY A 78 7.69 -9.97 -4.66
CA GLY A 78 7.42 -9.86 -3.23
C GLY A 78 6.53 -10.99 -2.68
N PRO A 79 6.33 -11.04 -1.35
CA PRO A 79 5.43 -11.98 -0.71
C PRO A 79 3.99 -11.81 -1.22
N THR A 80 3.38 -12.90 -1.67
CA THR A 80 2.03 -12.92 -2.24
C THR A 80 1.27 -14.14 -1.73
N LYS A 81 -0.01 -13.95 -1.45
CA LYS A 81 -0.92 -15.01 -1.03
C LYS A 81 -2.23 -14.86 -1.79
N LEU A 82 -2.46 -15.73 -2.77
CA LEU A 82 -3.69 -15.71 -3.57
C LEU A 82 -4.66 -16.84 -3.14
N PRO A 83 -5.99 -16.63 -3.26
CA PRO A 83 -6.62 -15.41 -3.78
C PRO A 83 -6.59 -14.23 -2.80
N VAL A 84 -6.58 -12.98 -3.32
CA VAL A 84 -6.57 -11.76 -2.52
C VAL A 84 -7.27 -10.61 -3.27
N VAL A 85 -7.93 -9.72 -2.55
CA VAL A 85 -8.37 -8.42 -3.09
C VAL A 85 -7.15 -7.51 -3.15
N LEU A 86 -6.82 -6.99 -4.33
CA LEU A 86 -5.65 -6.11 -4.52
C LEU A 86 -5.88 -4.68 -4.00
N GLY A 87 -4.87 -3.82 -4.19
CA GLY A 87 -4.90 -2.40 -3.88
C GLY A 87 -4.42 -2.06 -2.47
N HIS A 88 -3.46 -1.16 -2.35
CA HIS A 88 -2.84 -0.76 -1.08
C HIS A 88 -2.60 0.75 -0.96
N GLU A 89 -2.89 1.53 -1.99
CA GLU A 89 -2.81 2.98 -2.02
C GLU A 89 -4.21 3.59 -1.79
N LEU A 90 -4.86 3.26 -0.66
CA LEU A 90 -6.27 3.59 -0.45
C LEU A 90 -6.50 4.78 0.46
N SER A 91 -7.61 5.46 0.21
CA SER A 91 -8.21 6.44 1.10
C SER A 91 -9.73 6.31 1.10
N GLY A 92 -10.35 6.66 2.22
CA GLY A 92 -11.79 6.57 2.38
C GLY A 92 -12.31 7.17 3.66
N GLU A 93 -13.58 6.96 3.88
CA GLU A 93 -14.33 7.47 5.03
C GLU A 93 -14.63 6.35 6.02
N ILE A 94 -14.37 6.57 7.30
CA ILE A 94 -14.78 5.65 8.37
C ILE A 94 -16.29 5.67 8.49
N VAL A 95 -16.93 4.52 8.35
CA VAL A 95 -18.38 4.35 8.50
C VAL A 95 -18.77 3.69 9.82
N GLU A 96 -17.86 2.95 10.44
CA GLU A 96 -18.06 2.32 11.75
C GLU A 96 -16.73 2.15 12.46
N VAL A 97 -16.75 2.18 13.80
CA VAL A 97 -15.55 2.13 14.65
C VAL A 97 -15.73 1.03 15.69
N GLY A 98 -14.74 0.16 15.83
CA GLY A 98 -14.70 -0.86 16.88
C GLY A 98 -14.62 -0.25 18.28
N ASN A 99 -15.17 -0.94 19.26
CA ASN A 99 -15.38 -0.40 20.62
C ASN A 99 -14.10 -0.16 21.43
N GLU A 100 -12.96 -0.70 21.01
CA GLU A 100 -11.64 -0.42 21.64
C GLU A 100 -10.83 0.64 20.89
N VAL A 101 -11.30 1.10 19.75
CA VAL A 101 -10.60 2.12 18.94
C VAL A 101 -10.68 3.48 19.63
N LYS A 102 -9.54 4.16 19.68
CA LYS A 102 -9.43 5.53 20.20
C LYS A 102 -8.89 6.46 19.10
N GLY A 103 -9.33 7.72 19.14
CA GLY A 103 -8.84 8.77 18.25
C GLY A 103 -9.49 8.81 16.87
N PHE A 104 -10.40 7.89 16.56
CA PHE A 104 -11.17 7.87 15.31
C PHE A 104 -12.67 7.89 15.60
N CYS A 105 -13.45 8.43 14.68
CA CYS A 105 -14.91 8.41 14.70
C CYS A 105 -15.48 8.22 13.29
N GLN A 106 -16.76 7.90 13.22
CA GLN A 106 -17.50 7.87 11.96
C GLN A 106 -17.42 9.24 11.27
N GLY A 107 -17.20 9.24 9.95
CA GLY A 107 -17.01 10.43 9.13
C GLY A 107 -15.55 10.90 9.01
N ASP A 108 -14.61 10.31 9.76
CA ASP A 108 -13.19 10.61 9.58
C ASP A 108 -12.71 10.14 8.21
N ILE A 109 -11.94 10.99 7.53
CA ILE A 109 -11.23 10.63 6.30
C ILE A 109 -9.87 10.08 6.68
N ILE A 110 -9.53 8.92 6.13
CA ILE A 110 -8.26 8.25 6.43
C ILE A 110 -7.53 7.77 5.18
N THR A 111 -6.23 7.58 5.35
CA THR A 111 -5.39 6.66 4.58
C THR A 111 -4.82 5.61 5.51
N THR A 112 -4.13 4.61 4.98
CA THR A 112 -3.56 3.51 5.77
C THR A 112 -2.14 3.17 5.35
N GLU A 113 -1.38 2.60 6.28
CA GLU A 113 -0.13 1.93 5.95
C GLU A 113 -0.40 0.66 5.14
N SER A 114 0.42 0.38 4.14
CA SER A 114 0.37 -0.85 3.35
C SER A 114 1.12 -2.01 3.99
N ILE A 115 2.08 -1.69 4.87
CA ILE A 115 2.90 -2.65 5.64
C ILE A 115 2.26 -2.86 7.01
N LEU A 116 1.67 -4.03 7.21
CA LEU A 116 0.97 -4.38 8.46
C LEU A 116 1.93 -5.09 9.41
N TRP A 117 2.50 -4.33 10.33
CA TRP A 117 3.51 -4.79 11.29
C TRP A 117 2.90 -5.30 12.61
N CYS A 118 3.56 -6.26 13.27
CA CYS A 118 3.06 -6.88 14.49
C CYS A 118 3.25 -6.02 15.75
N GLY A 119 4.32 -5.24 15.85
CA GLY A 119 4.66 -4.38 16.99
C GLY A 119 5.48 -5.05 18.09
N HIS A 120 5.73 -6.36 18.04
CA HIS A 120 6.38 -7.09 19.13
C HIS A 120 7.64 -7.90 18.72
N CYS A 121 7.87 -8.15 17.43
CA CYS A 121 9.11 -8.80 16.96
C CYS A 121 10.32 -7.86 17.09
N THR A 122 11.52 -8.41 16.94
CA THR A 122 12.76 -7.67 17.08
C THR A 122 12.82 -6.45 16.16
N ALA A 123 12.51 -6.61 14.88
CA ALA A 123 12.50 -5.52 13.92
C ALA A 123 11.54 -4.38 14.32
N CYS A 124 10.31 -4.71 14.71
CA CYS A 124 9.34 -3.70 15.16
C CYS A 124 9.84 -2.96 16.43
N ARG A 125 10.41 -3.67 17.39
CA ARG A 125 10.89 -3.07 18.66
C ARG A 125 12.16 -2.23 18.49
N THR A 126 12.89 -2.42 17.40
CA THR A 126 14.09 -1.62 17.07
C THR A 126 13.80 -0.47 16.10
N GLY A 127 12.50 -0.18 15.83
CA GLY A 127 12.10 0.93 14.97
C GLY A 127 12.12 0.65 13.47
N MET A 128 12.15 -0.63 13.09
CA MET A 128 12.14 -1.08 11.68
C MET A 128 10.87 -1.89 11.35
N PRO A 129 9.65 -1.31 11.48
CA PRO A 129 8.41 -2.06 11.27
C PRO A 129 8.26 -2.57 9.83
N ASN A 130 8.86 -1.92 8.85
CA ASN A 130 8.94 -2.37 7.45
C ASN A 130 9.71 -3.69 7.27
N GLN A 131 10.50 -4.10 8.26
CA GLN A 131 11.22 -5.39 8.31
C GLN A 131 10.56 -6.38 9.28
N CYS A 132 9.27 -6.20 9.59
CA CYS A 132 8.54 -7.05 10.52
C CYS A 132 8.62 -8.53 10.11
N GLU A 133 8.98 -9.40 11.06
CA GLU A 133 9.05 -10.86 10.87
C GLU A 133 7.67 -11.48 10.53
N ASN A 134 6.60 -10.82 10.98
CA ASN A 134 5.21 -11.24 10.77
C ASN A 134 4.47 -10.23 9.88
N VAL A 135 5.12 -9.73 8.85
CA VAL A 135 4.56 -8.69 7.99
C VAL A 135 3.34 -9.19 7.22
N GLY A 136 2.26 -8.40 7.27
CA GLY A 136 1.17 -8.48 6.30
C GLY A 136 1.35 -7.38 5.25
N LEU A 137 1.07 -7.69 3.99
CA LEU A 137 1.09 -6.73 2.90
C LEU A 137 -0.34 -6.54 2.40
N LEU A 138 -0.86 -5.32 2.59
CA LEU A 138 -2.21 -4.96 2.15
C LEU A 138 -2.32 -5.13 0.63
N GLY A 139 -3.38 -5.78 0.16
CA GLY A 139 -3.58 -6.07 -1.26
C GLY A 139 -2.68 -7.16 -1.86
N LEU A 140 -1.81 -7.80 -1.06
CA LEU A 140 -0.86 -8.81 -1.56
C LEU A 140 -0.87 -10.11 -0.73
N THR A 141 -0.86 -10.01 0.59
CA THR A 141 -0.96 -11.17 1.50
C THR A 141 -2.23 -11.15 2.34
N VAL A 142 -2.88 -9.99 2.42
CA VAL A 142 -4.20 -9.76 3.03
C VAL A 142 -5.03 -8.91 2.08
N ASP A 143 -6.36 -8.98 2.17
CA ASP A 143 -7.26 -8.22 1.30
C ASP A 143 -6.99 -6.71 1.39
N GLY A 144 -7.03 -6.05 0.24
CA GLY A 144 -6.73 -4.64 0.03
C GLY A 144 -7.95 -3.79 -0.38
N GLY A 145 -7.63 -2.61 -0.92
CA GLY A 145 -8.57 -1.50 -1.14
C GLY A 145 -9.31 -1.49 -2.48
N PHE A 146 -9.09 -2.44 -3.39
CA PHE A 146 -9.93 -2.55 -4.58
C PHE A 146 -11.26 -3.23 -4.25
N ALA A 147 -11.96 -2.67 -3.27
CA ALA A 147 -13.28 -3.07 -2.78
C ALA A 147 -14.08 -1.84 -2.33
N GLU A 148 -15.40 -1.98 -2.24
CA GLU A 148 -16.24 -0.88 -1.74
C GLU A 148 -16.01 -0.60 -0.25
N TYR A 149 -15.67 -1.63 0.55
CA TYR A 149 -15.42 -1.53 1.98
C TYR A 149 -14.25 -2.43 2.39
N ILE A 150 -13.55 -1.98 3.43
CA ILE A 150 -12.46 -2.73 4.06
C ILE A 150 -12.45 -2.49 5.57
N THR A 151 -12.11 -3.51 6.38
CA THR A 151 -11.76 -3.31 7.79
C THR A 151 -10.25 -3.18 7.94
N LEU A 152 -9.81 -2.20 8.70
CA LEU A 152 -8.42 -1.90 8.97
C LEU A 152 -8.20 -1.75 10.47
N LYS A 153 -7.11 -2.31 11.01
CA LYS A 153 -6.73 -1.98 12.39
C LYS A 153 -6.43 -0.50 12.52
N ALA A 154 -7.04 0.15 13.50
CA ALA A 154 -6.92 1.59 13.71
C ALA A 154 -5.46 2.07 13.80
N LYS A 155 -4.56 1.23 14.35
CA LYS A 155 -3.13 1.56 14.47
C LYS A 155 -2.40 1.77 13.13
N TYR A 156 -2.96 1.34 12.02
CA TYR A 156 -2.38 1.55 10.69
C TYR A 156 -3.01 2.74 9.96
N CYS A 157 -4.06 3.34 10.51
CA CYS A 157 -4.81 4.41 9.88
C CYS A 157 -4.27 5.79 10.27
N TRP A 158 -4.29 6.71 9.32
CA TRP A 158 -3.87 8.10 9.49
C TRP A 158 -5.00 9.03 9.08
N LYS A 159 -5.38 9.94 10.01
CA LYS A 159 -6.48 10.88 9.82
C LYS A 159 -6.06 12.03 8.91
N LEU A 160 -6.92 12.37 7.95
CA LEU A 160 -6.69 13.41 6.95
C LEU A 160 -7.64 14.61 7.07
N ASN A 161 -8.52 14.63 8.08
CA ASN A 161 -9.56 15.67 8.22
C ASN A 161 -9.01 17.09 8.21
N HIS A 162 -7.79 17.33 8.72
CA HIS A 162 -7.14 18.65 8.73
C HIS A 162 -6.94 19.22 7.31
N LEU A 163 -6.86 18.39 6.30
CA LEU A 163 -6.75 18.84 4.91
C LEU A 163 -8.03 19.48 4.39
N GLN A 164 -9.19 19.22 5.02
CA GLN A 164 -10.46 19.85 4.66
C GLN A 164 -10.52 21.36 4.90
N GLU A 165 -9.54 21.93 5.61
CA GLU A 165 -9.37 23.38 5.71
C GLU A 165 -9.05 24.04 4.36
N ARG A 166 -8.52 23.26 3.39
CA ARG A 166 -8.08 23.75 2.07
C ARG A 166 -8.68 23.00 0.89
N TYR A 167 -9.13 21.77 1.11
CA TYR A 167 -9.57 20.87 0.06
C TYR A 167 -10.96 20.32 0.37
N SER A 168 -11.74 20.06 -0.66
CA SER A 168 -13.02 19.38 -0.54
C SER A 168 -12.83 17.93 -0.06
N PHE A 169 -13.89 17.33 0.46
CA PHE A 169 -13.89 15.92 0.88
C PHE A 169 -13.32 14.99 -0.20
N GLU A 170 -13.74 15.19 -1.44
CA GLU A 170 -13.33 14.36 -2.57
C GLU A 170 -11.82 14.53 -2.88
N GLU A 171 -11.33 15.76 -2.86
CA GLU A 171 -9.90 16.04 -3.06
C GLU A 171 -9.05 15.46 -1.95
N VAL A 172 -9.48 15.55 -0.68
CA VAL A 172 -8.77 14.92 0.45
C VAL A 172 -8.68 13.40 0.25
N CYS A 173 -9.76 12.75 -0.18
CA CYS A 173 -9.72 11.32 -0.48
C CYS A 173 -8.76 10.99 -1.65
N LYS A 174 -8.71 11.81 -2.70
CA LYS A 174 -7.73 11.64 -3.81
C LYS A 174 -6.30 11.85 -3.33
N ILE A 175 -6.04 12.91 -2.56
CA ILE A 175 -4.72 13.18 -1.97
C ILE A 175 -4.28 12.03 -1.06
N GLY A 176 -5.21 11.45 -0.30
CA GLY A 176 -4.96 10.35 0.61
C GLY A 176 -4.34 9.11 -0.07
N THR A 177 -4.68 8.85 -1.34
CA THR A 177 -4.08 7.72 -2.08
C THR A 177 -2.62 7.96 -2.46
N LEU A 178 -2.16 9.20 -2.51
CA LEU A 178 -0.78 9.54 -2.86
C LEU A 178 0.18 9.39 -1.66
N ILE A 179 -0.34 9.24 -0.44
CA ILE A 179 0.50 9.20 0.76
C ILE A 179 1.36 7.94 0.78
N GLU A 180 0.82 6.81 0.34
CA GLU A 180 1.55 5.55 0.30
C GLU A 180 2.76 5.63 -0.68
N PRO A 181 2.60 5.95 -1.97
CA PRO A 181 3.74 6.07 -2.90
C PRO A 181 4.71 7.19 -2.53
N ILE A 182 4.25 8.31 -1.97
CA ILE A 182 5.13 9.37 -1.43
C ILE A 182 5.91 8.83 -0.23
N GLY A 183 5.30 8.01 0.63
CA GLY A 183 5.95 7.33 1.73
C GLY A 183 7.11 6.43 1.28
N CYS A 184 6.97 5.75 0.15
CA CYS A 184 8.06 4.97 -0.48
C CYS A 184 9.24 5.88 -0.86
N ALA A 185 8.96 7.03 -1.50
CA ALA A 185 10.00 8.02 -1.83
C ALA A 185 10.66 8.60 -0.57
N TYR A 186 9.87 8.92 0.46
CA TYR A 186 10.37 9.41 1.74
C TYR A 186 11.31 8.39 2.40
N ASN A 187 10.89 7.14 2.47
CA ASN A 187 11.72 6.07 3.04
C ASN A 187 13.05 5.93 2.27
N GLY A 188 13.00 5.95 0.94
CA GLY A 188 14.20 5.87 0.10
C GLY A 188 15.18 7.03 0.33
N ILE A 189 14.68 8.26 0.41
CA ILE A 189 15.52 9.46 0.56
C ILE A 189 16.03 9.61 1.99
N PHE A 190 15.13 9.58 2.99
CA PHE A 190 15.45 10.06 4.34
C PHE A 190 15.76 8.94 5.32
N ILE A 191 15.20 7.76 5.15
CA ILE A 191 15.42 6.63 6.06
C ILE A 191 16.57 5.75 5.55
N SER A 192 16.44 5.20 4.34
CA SER A 192 17.45 4.31 3.76
C SER A 192 18.65 5.07 3.20
N GLY A 193 18.43 6.26 2.61
CA GLY A 193 19.46 7.12 2.03
C GLY A 193 20.12 8.08 3.02
N ASN A 194 19.68 8.12 4.29
CA ASN A 194 20.14 9.06 5.32
C ASN A 194 19.98 10.55 4.98
N GLY A 195 19.06 10.88 4.05
CA GLY A 195 18.80 12.27 3.67
C GLY A 195 19.92 12.91 2.85
N PHE A 196 19.97 14.25 2.88
CA PHE A 196 20.96 15.05 2.17
C PHE A 196 21.18 16.40 2.90
N LEU A 197 22.28 17.07 2.59
CA LEU A 197 22.55 18.40 3.15
C LEU A 197 21.70 19.47 2.45
N PRO A 198 21.18 20.48 3.17
CA PRO A 198 20.50 21.63 2.57
C PRO A 198 21.35 22.26 1.46
N GLY A 199 20.71 22.65 0.36
CA GLY A 199 21.41 23.21 -0.79
C GLY A 199 22.03 22.17 -1.74
N ALA A 200 21.85 20.89 -1.49
CA ALA A 200 22.34 19.83 -2.36
C ALA A 200 21.69 19.87 -3.76
N PHE A 201 22.39 19.35 -4.77
CA PHE A 201 21.85 19.03 -6.07
C PHE A 201 21.38 17.59 -6.09
N ALA A 202 20.20 17.36 -6.62
CA ALA A 202 19.60 16.02 -6.70
C ALA A 202 19.18 15.71 -8.15
N ILE A 203 19.32 14.46 -8.54
CA ILE A 203 18.81 13.95 -9.83
C ILE A 203 17.83 12.82 -9.53
N VAL A 204 16.65 12.89 -10.15
CA VAL A 204 15.61 11.85 -10.05
C VAL A 204 15.44 11.23 -11.42
N TYR A 205 15.72 9.95 -11.55
CA TYR A 205 15.49 9.17 -12.76
C TYR A 205 14.16 8.43 -12.66
N GLY A 206 13.28 8.67 -13.64
CA GLY A 206 11.90 8.22 -13.64
C GLY A 206 10.98 9.18 -12.89
N VAL A 207 10.01 9.79 -13.57
CA VAL A 207 9.04 10.74 -12.99
C VAL A 207 7.61 10.20 -12.98
N GLY A 208 7.46 8.90 -12.74
CA GLY A 208 6.18 8.30 -12.34
C GLY A 208 5.77 8.76 -10.93
N ALA A 209 4.75 8.14 -10.35
CA ALA A 209 4.19 8.55 -9.05
C ALA A 209 5.25 8.68 -7.94
N ILE A 210 6.14 7.70 -7.79
CA ILE A 210 7.22 7.72 -6.79
C ILE A 210 8.25 8.81 -7.11
N GLY A 211 8.66 8.94 -8.37
CA GLY A 211 9.63 9.95 -8.78
C GLY A 211 9.12 11.38 -8.60
N LEU A 212 7.87 11.66 -8.94
CA LEU A 212 7.23 12.94 -8.67
C LEU A 212 7.15 13.22 -7.16
N GLY A 213 6.79 12.21 -6.35
CA GLY A 213 6.84 12.29 -4.89
C GLY A 213 8.26 12.63 -4.38
N ALA A 214 9.29 12.00 -4.96
CA ALA A 214 10.69 12.29 -4.62
C ALA A 214 11.07 13.74 -4.97
N VAL A 215 10.69 14.24 -6.16
CA VAL A 215 10.92 15.64 -6.56
C VAL A 215 10.28 16.60 -5.57
N MET A 216 9.04 16.36 -5.18
CA MET A 216 8.32 17.18 -4.20
C MET A 216 9.02 17.19 -2.84
N LEU A 217 9.41 16.02 -2.34
CA LEU A 217 10.09 15.85 -1.04
C LEU A 217 11.47 16.51 -1.04
N LEU A 218 12.27 16.32 -2.09
CA LEU A 218 13.59 16.94 -2.22
C LEU A 218 13.50 18.46 -2.24
N LYS A 219 12.54 19.03 -2.97
CA LYS A 219 12.29 20.48 -2.99
C LYS A 219 11.85 20.98 -1.62
N ALA A 220 10.89 20.32 -0.97
CA ALA A 220 10.39 20.71 0.34
C ALA A 220 11.48 20.63 1.43
N ALA A 221 12.41 19.69 1.30
CA ALA A 221 13.51 19.49 2.24
C ALA A 221 14.75 20.38 1.97
N GLY A 222 14.71 21.28 0.96
CA GLY A 222 15.72 22.30 0.76
C GLY A 222 16.84 21.92 -0.23
N ALA A 223 16.62 21.01 -1.17
CA ALA A 223 17.50 20.82 -2.30
C ALA A 223 17.52 22.10 -3.17
N ALA A 224 18.72 22.60 -3.51
CA ALA A 224 18.87 23.82 -4.32
C ALA A 224 18.39 23.57 -5.76
N ILE A 225 18.77 22.45 -6.34
CA ILE A 225 18.38 22.05 -7.70
C ILE A 225 17.91 20.60 -7.65
N VAL A 226 16.77 20.35 -8.27
CA VAL A 226 16.27 18.99 -8.53
C VAL A 226 16.10 18.84 -10.04
N ILE A 227 16.86 17.93 -10.63
CA ILE A 227 16.78 17.58 -12.06
C ILE A 227 15.95 16.29 -12.14
N ALA A 228 14.87 16.35 -12.90
CA ALA A 228 14.01 15.21 -13.17
C ALA A 228 14.28 14.72 -14.60
N VAL A 229 14.52 13.43 -14.77
CA VAL A 229 14.84 12.79 -16.04
C VAL A 229 13.89 11.63 -16.28
N ASP A 230 13.27 11.60 -17.46
CA ASP A 230 12.46 10.46 -17.90
C ASP A 230 12.80 10.11 -19.36
N SER A 231 12.40 8.92 -19.78
CA SER A 231 12.54 8.44 -21.16
C SER A 231 11.36 8.85 -22.05
N ILE A 232 10.27 9.34 -21.45
CA ILE A 232 9.05 9.81 -22.14
C ILE A 232 9.02 11.33 -22.02
N GLU A 233 8.86 12.04 -23.15
CA GLU A 233 8.65 13.49 -23.22
C GLU A 233 7.25 13.91 -22.76
#